data_5d4e18ce6c45f63a40c0e313243eee3b
#
_entry.id   5d4e18ce6c45f63a40c0e313243eee3b
#
_cell.length_a   1.000
_cell.length_b   1.000
_cell.length_c   1.000
_cell.angle_alpha   90.00
_cell.angle_beta   90.00
_cell.angle_gamma   90.00
#
_symmetry.space_group_name_H-M   'P 1'
#
loop_
_entity.id
_entity.type
_entity.pdbx_description
1 polymer ?
#
loop_
_entity_poly.entity_id
_entity_poly.type
_entity_poly.pdbx_seq_one_letter_code
_entity_poly.pdbx_strand_id
1 'polypeptide(L)'
;MICTASQPIMMLEARTPSSSRKKVTPSAPRAGAHGATNHDGPAYQHYQAALQLLQQSKFDKALVAFEKLLATAPPELAERCRMYVTACHRQLGKCKLEFTTPEEQYDYAVSLLNTDYYEEAREQFSEILRSYPSADFALYGLAVLDAITGQVEECLEHLSRAIDGNPRNRLQARTDVDFQAMQDDPRFTELLYPEAP
;
A
#
# COMPACT_ATOMS: atom_id res chain seq x y z
N MET A 1 -38.97 0.13 14.16
CA MET A 1 -39.88 -0.35 13.08
C MET A 1 -39.02 -1.04 12.04
N ILE A 2 -39.30 -2.28 11.86
CA ILE A 2 -38.64 -3.28 11.05
C ILE A 2 -38.91 -2.99 9.55
N CYS A 3 -37.91 -3.11 8.67
CA CYS A 3 -38.12 -3.53 7.29
C CYS A 3 -36.87 -4.26 6.77
N THR A 4 -36.94 -5.55 6.91
CA THR A 4 -36.23 -6.58 6.15
C THR A 4 -36.72 -6.58 4.69
N ALA A 5 -35.82 -6.65 3.73
CA ALA A 5 -36.12 -7.20 2.42
C ALA A 5 -34.87 -7.88 1.83
N SER A 6 -34.81 -9.17 2.07
CA SER A 6 -34.06 -10.13 1.23
C SER A 6 -34.72 -10.22 -0.15
N GLN A 7 -33.91 -10.21 -1.22
CA GLN A 7 -34.34 -10.76 -2.50
C GLN A 7 -33.27 -11.71 -3.06
N PRO A 8 -33.69 -12.82 -3.70
CA PRO A 8 -32.83 -13.92 -4.06
C PRO A 8 -32.20 -13.79 -5.45
N ILE A 9 -31.02 -14.33 -5.55
CA ILE A 9 -30.24 -14.48 -6.78
C ILE A 9 -30.95 -15.43 -7.73
N MET A 10 -31.35 -14.96 -8.89
CA MET A 10 -31.81 -15.81 -10.01
C MET A 10 -30.63 -16.44 -10.73
N MET A 11 -30.56 -17.76 -10.66
CA MET A 11 -29.77 -18.59 -11.55
C MET A 11 -30.30 -18.46 -12.99
N LEU A 12 -29.45 -18.09 -13.93
CA LEU A 12 -29.74 -18.15 -15.35
C LEU A 12 -29.10 -19.40 -15.94
N GLU A 13 -29.93 -20.34 -16.30
CA GLU A 13 -29.57 -21.62 -16.91
C GLU A 13 -28.96 -21.43 -18.31
N ALA A 14 -27.89 -22.18 -18.53
CA ALA A 14 -27.20 -22.31 -19.81
C ALA A 14 -28.13 -22.99 -20.87
N ARG A 15 -28.45 -22.31 -21.96
CA ARG A 15 -28.96 -22.92 -23.15
C ARG A 15 -27.83 -23.13 -24.15
N THR A 16 -27.53 -24.39 -24.41
CA THR A 16 -26.74 -24.84 -25.55
C THR A 16 -27.61 -24.86 -26.82
N PRO A 17 -27.10 -24.41 -27.96
CA PRO A 17 -27.64 -24.82 -29.26
C PRO A 17 -26.75 -25.88 -29.90
N SER A 18 -27.41 -26.93 -30.30
CA SER A 18 -27.00 -28.09 -31.06
C SER A 18 -26.51 -27.76 -32.49
N SER A 19 -25.39 -28.38 -32.82
CA SER A 19 -25.04 -29.03 -34.09
C SER A 19 -25.55 -28.46 -35.43
N SER A 20 -24.60 -28.06 -36.30
CA SER A 20 -24.63 -28.48 -37.70
C SER A 20 -23.22 -28.57 -38.28
N ARG A 21 -22.85 -29.78 -38.62
CA ARG A 21 -21.58 -30.25 -39.16
C ARG A 21 -21.55 -29.93 -40.65
N LYS A 22 -20.76 -28.95 -41.12
CA LYS A 22 -20.32 -28.85 -42.50
C LYS A 22 -18.85 -29.20 -42.62
N LYS A 23 -18.62 -30.29 -43.34
CA LYS A 23 -17.35 -30.80 -43.75
C LYS A 23 -16.71 -29.83 -44.73
N VAL A 24 -15.59 -29.19 -44.38
CA VAL A 24 -14.74 -28.43 -45.31
C VAL A 24 -13.36 -29.04 -45.26
N THR A 25 -12.88 -29.43 -46.44
CA THR A 25 -11.59 -29.99 -46.76
C THR A 25 -10.44 -29.08 -46.31
N PRO A 26 -9.30 -29.63 -45.85
CA PRO A 26 -8.19 -28.79 -45.36
C PRO A 26 -7.40 -28.26 -46.57
N SER A 27 -7.46 -26.94 -46.74
CA SER A 27 -6.48 -26.20 -47.52
C SER A 27 -5.24 -25.99 -46.66
N ALA A 28 -4.09 -26.31 -47.18
CA ALA A 28 -2.78 -26.19 -46.49
C ALA A 28 -2.57 -24.76 -46.00
N PRO A 29 -2.11 -24.58 -44.76
CA PRO A 29 -1.73 -23.25 -44.27
C PRO A 29 -0.40 -22.84 -44.90
N ARG A 30 -0.41 -21.71 -45.61
CA ARG A 30 0.78 -20.94 -45.93
C ARG A 30 1.55 -20.70 -44.63
N ALA A 31 2.82 -21.12 -44.62
CA ALA A 31 3.79 -20.77 -43.57
C ALA A 31 3.89 -19.24 -43.46
N GLY A 32 3.15 -18.67 -42.55
CA GLY A 32 3.41 -17.34 -41.99
C GLY A 32 4.66 -17.49 -41.12
N ALA A 33 5.74 -16.84 -41.55
CA ALA A 33 6.96 -16.74 -40.75
C ALA A 33 6.62 -16.07 -39.41
N HIS A 34 6.29 -16.87 -38.40
CA HIS A 34 6.45 -16.45 -37.02
C HIS A 34 7.94 -16.35 -36.79
N GLY A 35 8.45 -15.10 -36.76
CA GLY A 35 9.83 -14.84 -36.39
C GLY A 35 10.09 -15.58 -35.07
N ALA A 36 11.01 -16.51 -35.09
CA ALA A 36 11.53 -17.16 -33.90
C ALA A 36 12.06 -16.05 -33.00
N THR A 37 11.32 -15.77 -31.94
CA THR A 37 11.81 -14.90 -30.86
C THR A 37 12.96 -15.66 -30.21
N ASN A 38 14.20 -15.28 -30.57
CA ASN A 38 15.41 -15.82 -29.98
C ASN A 38 15.41 -15.44 -28.48
N HIS A 39 14.79 -16.28 -27.66
CA HIS A 39 14.81 -16.17 -26.19
C HIS A 39 16.19 -16.42 -25.58
N ASP A 40 17.17 -16.82 -26.39
CA ASP A 40 18.56 -17.11 -25.97
C ASP A 40 19.55 -15.95 -26.20
N GLY A 41 19.06 -14.79 -26.62
CA GLY A 41 19.91 -13.62 -26.82
C GLY A 41 20.43 -13.02 -25.50
N PRO A 42 21.62 -12.35 -25.53
CA PRO A 42 22.20 -11.73 -24.33
C PRO A 42 21.25 -10.75 -23.61
N ALA A 43 20.38 -10.10 -24.36
CA ALA A 43 19.36 -9.22 -23.78
C ALA A 43 18.37 -9.98 -22.88
N TYR A 44 17.96 -11.19 -23.26
CA TYR A 44 17.09 -12.04 -22.45
C TYR A 44 17.79 -12.57 -21.20
N GLN A 45 19.07 -12.90 -21.29
CA GLN A 45 19.86 -13.32 -20.12
C GLN A 45 19.98 -12.19 -19.09
N HIS A 46 20.25 -10.96 -19.52
CA HIS A 46 20.26 -9.80 -18.66
C HIS A 46 18.88 -9.49 -18.07
N TYR A 47 17.81 -9.69 -18.84
CA TYR A 47 16.45 -9.55 -18.38
C TYR A 47 16.11 -10.55 -17.28
N GLN A 48 16.48 -11.81 -17.45
CA GLN A 48 16.30 -12.83 -16.41
C GLN A 48 17.09 -12.52 -15.14
N ALA A 49 18.32 -12.03 -15.28
CA ALA A 49 19.12 -11.60 -14.12
C ALA A 49 18.46 -10.41 -13.37
N ALA A 50 17.89 -9.46 -14.11
CA ALA A 50 17.16 -8.35 -13.52
C ALA A 50 15.88 -8.81 -12.77
N LEU A 51 15.16 -9.80 -13.31
CA LEU A 51 14.01 -10.42 -12.64
C LEU A 51 14.41 -11.15 -11.36
N GLN A 52 15.55 -11.82 -11.35
CA GLN A 52 16.06 -12.46 -10.13
C GLN A 52 16.37 -11.45 -9.02
N LEU A 53 16.88 -10.27 -9.38
CA LEU A 53 17.10 -9.18 -8.41
C LEU A 53 15.78 -8.68 -7.83
N LEU A 54 14.72 -8.58 -8.66
CA LEU A 54 13.37 -8.26 -8.20
C LEU A 54 12.83 -9.29 -7.20
N GLN A 55 12.97 -10.59 -7.51
CA GLN A 55 12.55 -11.69 -6.62
C GLN A 55 13.30 -11.67 -5.28
N GLN A 56 14.53 -11.16 -5.28
CA GLN A 56 15.34 -10.97 -4.08
C GLN A 56 15.04 -9.65 -3.35
N SER A 57 14.01 -8.91 -3.77
CA SER A 57 13.65 -7.58 -3.23
C SER A 57 14.77 -6.54 -3.32
N LYS A 58 15.74 -6.74 -4.22
CA LYS A 58 16.86 -5.81 -4.47
C LYS A 58 16.46 -4.80 -5.56
N PHE A 59 15.47 -3.97 -5.25
CA PHE A 59 14.83 -3.07 -6.21
C PHE A 59 15.78 -2.03 -6.80
N ASP A 60 16.74 -1.52 -6.02
CA ASP A 60 17.81 -0.61 -6.45
C ASP A 60 18.66 -1.20 -7.58
N LYS A 61 19.12 -2.44 -7.39
CA LYS A 61 19.94 -3.15 -8.39
C LYS A 61 19.11 -3.59 -9.59
N ALA A 62 17.87 -4.01 -9.36
CA ALA A 62 16.94 -4.38 -10.42
C ALA A 62 16.62 -3.16 -11.32
N LEU A 63 16.39 -1.98 -10.74
CA LEU A 63 16.18 -0.74 -11.47
C LEU A 63 17.32 -0.43 -12.42
N VAL A 64 18.54 -0.38 -11.92
CA VAL A 64 19.75 -0.12 -12.75
C VAL A 64 19.91 -1.17 -13.86
N ALA A 65 19.58 -2.43 -13.58
CA ALA A 65 19.67 -3.49 -14.58
C ALA A 65 18.61 -3.31 -15.69
N PHE A 66 17.37 -2.97 -15.36
CA PHE A 66 16.32 -2.72 -16.35
C PHE A 66 16.56 -1.43 -17.16
N GLU A 67 17.08 -0.37 -16.55
CA GLU A 67 17.45 0.87 -17.27
C GLU A 67 18.56 0.63 -18.30
N LYS A 68 19.57 -0.14 -17.93
CA LYS A 68 20.61 -0.54 -18.88
C LYS A 68 20.07 -1.36 -20.06
N LEU A 69 19.11 -2.24 -19.77
CA LEU A 69 18.44 -3.02 -20.80
C LEU A 69 17.62 -2.16 -21.74
N LEU A 70 16.95 -1.12 -21.27
CA LEU A 70 16.16 -0.21 -22.10
C LEU A 70 16.97 0.45 -23.21
N ALA A 71 18.27 0.66 -22.99
CA ALA A 71 19.16 1.25 -23.99
C ALA A 71 19.50 0.31 -25.16
N THR A 72 19.38 -1.04 -24.99
CA THR A 72 19.86 -2.05 -25.95
C THR A 72 18.82 -3.11 -26.29
N ALA A 73 17.68 -3.12 -25.61
CA ALA A 73 16.66 -4.16 -25.75
C ALA A 73 15.83 -3.98 -27.04
N PRO A 74 15.39 -5.09 -27.67
CA PRO A 74 14.40 -5.03 -28.72
C PRO A 74 13.07 -4.43 -28.21
N PRO A 75 12.25 -3.84 -29.12
CA PRO A 75 11.04 -3.10 -28.71
C PRO A 75 10.09 -3.86 -27.78
N GLU A 76 9.91 -5.15 -28.04
CA GLU A 76 9.04 -6.03 -27.25
C GLU A 76 9.53 -6.21 -25.80
N LEU A 77 10.85 -6.28 -25.63
CA LEU A 77 11.45 -6.42 -24.31
C LEU A 77 11.53 -5.06 -23.60
N ALA A 78 11.72 -3.98 -24.36
CA ALA A 78 11.75 -2.61 -23.84
C ALA A 78 10.44 -2.23 -23.14
N GLU A 79 9.27 -2.60 -23.69
CA GLU A 79 7.98 -2.35 -23.04
C GLU A 79 7.88 -3.05 -21.67
N ARG A 80 8.31 -4.32 -21.61
CA ARG A 80 8.35 -5.05 -20.33
C ARG A 80 9.30 -4.42 -19.33
N CYS A 81 10.48 -3.98 -19.79
CA CYS A 81 11.46 -3.31 -18.94
C CYS A 81 10.89 -2.00 -18.37
N ARG A 82 10.15 -1.20 -19.15
CA ARG A 82 9.50 0.03 -18.67
C ARG A 82 8.50 -0.24 -17.54
N MET A 83 7.71 -1.32 -17.66
CA MET A 83 6.79 -1.71 -16.58
C MET A 83 7.56 -2.01 -15.29
N TYR A 84 8.67 -2.77 -15.38
CA TYR A 84 9.47 -3.12 -14.21
C TYR A 84 10.24 -1.94 -13.65
N VAL A 85 10.73 -1.02 -14.48
CA VAL A 85 11.32 0.25 -14.03
C VAL A 85 10.29 1.04 -13.23
N THR A 86 9.06 1.18 -13.74
CA THR A 86 7.98 1.85 -13.01
C THR A 86 7.65 1.15 -11.69
N ALA A 87 7.62 -0.19 -11.69
CA ALA A 87 7.40 -0.97 -10.47
C ALA A 87 8.55 -0.82 -9.47
N CYS A 88 9.81 -0.81 -9.94
CA CYS A 88 10.97 -0.55 -9.10
C CYS A 88 10.94 0.87 -8.53
N HIS A 89 10.64 1.87 -9.36
CA HIS A 89 10.44 3.24 -8.87
C HIS A 89 9.31 3.33 -7.83
N ARG A 90 8.22 2.59 -7.97
CA ARG A 90 7.15 2.54 -6.97
C ARG A 90 7.62 1.88 -5.67
N GLN A 91 8.45 0.86 -5.75
CA GLN A 91 9.00 0.15 -4.60
C GLN A 91 10.17 0.92 -3.94
N LEU A 92 11.01 1.58 -4.74
CA LEU A 92 12.07 2.49 -4.28
C LEU A 92 11.55 3.90 -4.08
N GLY A 93 10.57 4.30 -4.93
CA GLY A 93 9.71 5.46 -4.90
C GLY A 93 8.43 5.15 -4.13
N LYS A 94 8.55 4.38 -3.06
CA LYS A 94 8.17 4.94 -1.77
C LYS A 94 9.03 6.19 -1.69
N CYS A 95 8.60 7.15 -2.53
CA CYS A 95 9.24 8.42 -2.74
C CYS A 95 9.69 8.89 -1.36
N LYS A 96 10.91 9.34 -1.23
CA LYS A 96 11.14 10.44 -0.32
C LYS A 96 10.23 11.54 -0.86
N LEU A 97 8.97 11.51 -0.40
CA LEU A 97 8.09 12.65 -0.48
C LEU A 97 8.83 13.68 0.35
N GLU A 98 9.48 14.62 -0.34
CA GLU A 98 10.14 15.72 0.34
C GLU A 98 9.02 16.67 0.75
N PHE A 99 8.65 16.60 2.01
CA PHE A 99 7.69 17.51 2.60
C PHE A 99 8.42 18.80 2.98
N THR A 100 7.78 19.91 2.70
CA THR A 100 8.33 21.23 3.03
C THR A 100 8.21 21.54 4.51
N THR A 101 7.17 21.02 5.15
CA THR A 101 6.88 21.20 6.59
C THR A 101 6.46 19.90 7.26
N PRO A 102 6.64 19.76 8.59
CA PRO A 102 6.17 18.58 9.32
C PRO A 102 4.64 18.45 9.31
N GLU A 103 3.90 19.56 9.20
CA GLU A 103 2.45 19.56 9.08
C GLU A 103 1.99 18.95 7.76
N GLU A 104 2.66 19.27 6.64
CA GLU A 104 2.37 18.67 5.34
C GLU A 104 2.63 17.16 5.35
N GLN A 105 3.71 16.72 6.01
CA GLN A 105 4.00 15.30 6.20
C GLN A 105 2.96 14.61 7.07
N TYR A 106 2.46 15.30 8.10
CA TYR A 106 1.38 14.84 8.97
C TYR A 106 0.08 14.65 8.19
N ASP A 107 -0.33 15.62 7.38
CA ASP A 107 -1.54 15.53 6.55
C ASP A 107 -1.47 14.33 5.60
N TYR A 108 -0.30 14.07 5.04
CA TYR A 108 -0.06 12.87 4.24
C TYR A 108 -0.18 11.59 5.06
N ALA A 109 0.41 11.54 6.25
CA ALA A 109 0.31 10.39 7.15
C ALA A 109 -1.14 10.10 7.56
N VAL A 110 -1.94 11.14 7.83
CA VAL A 110 -3.38 11.03 8.09
C VAL A 110 -4.13 10.49 6.87
N SER A 111 -3.77 10.91 5.65
CA SER A 111 -4.37 10.36 4.44
C SER A 111 -4.09 8.87 4.24
N LEU A 112 -2.89 8.41 4.60
CA LEU A 112 -2.52 6.99 4.60
C LEU A 112 -3.32 6.21 5.65
N LEU A 113 -3.45 6.74 6.86
CA LEU A 113 -4.24 6.14 7.93
C LEU A 113 -5.71 5.98 7.50
N ASN A 114 -6.31 6.99 6.89
CA ASN A 114 -7.69 6.96 6.40
C ASN A 114 -7.91 6.01 5.20
N THR A 115 -6.85 5.55 4.57
CA THR A 115 -6.88 4.58 3.45
C THR A 115 -6.34 3.21 3.83
N ASP A 116 -6.24 2.92 5.14
CA ASP A 116 -5.81 1.66 5.73
C ASP A 116 -4.33 1.27 5.44
N TYR A 117 -3.51 2.23 5.00
CA TYR A 117 -2.06 2.04 4.83
C TYR A 117 -1.33 2.30 6.16
N TYR A 118 -1.61 1.45 7.16
CA TYR A 118 -1.18 1.66 8.55
C TYR A 118 0.33 1.65 8.75
N GLU A 119 1.05 0.76 8.06
CA GLU A 119 2.51 0.68 8.18
C GLU A 119 3.19 1.93 7.60
N GLU A 120 2.70 2.38 6.44
CA GLU A 120 3.19 3.59 5.81
C GLU A 120 2.87 4.84 6.64
N ALA A 121 1.68 4.91 7.22
CA ALA A 121 1.30 5.99 8.13
C ALA A 121 2.21 6.03 9.35
N ARG A 122 2.50 4.87 9.97
CA ARG A 122 3.41 4.73 11.09
C ARG A 122 4.83 5.22 10.74
N GLU A 123 5.33 4.85 9.56
CA GLU A 123 6.64 5.31 9.06
C GLU A 123 6.68 6.85 8.99
N GLN A 124 5.62 7.49 8.46
CA GLN A 124 5.57 8.94 8.31
C GLN A 124 5.49 9.67 9.66
N PHE A 125 4.62 9.23 10.57
CA PHE A 125 4.56 9.81 11.92
C PHE A 125 5.88 9.64 12.67
N SER A 126 6.53 8.48 12.56
CA SER A 126 7.82 8.21 13.19
C SER A 126 8.94 9.08 12.62
N GLU A 127 8.91 9.37 11.31
CA GLU A 127 9.89 10.26 10.67
C GLU A 127 9.72 11.71 11.13
N ILE A 128 8.48 12.17 11.33
CA ILE A 128 8.20 13.47 11.95
C ILE A 128 8.82 13.51 13.35
N LEU A 129 8.59 12.49 14.18
CA LEU A 129 9.12 12.44 15.55
C LEU A 129 10.64 12.31 15.63
N ARG A 130 11.26 11.72 14.60
CA ARG A 130 12.74 11.67 14.51
C ARG A 130 13.32 13.06 14.32
N SER A 131 12.66 13.90 13.54
CA SER A 131 13.08 15.28 13.27
C SER A 131 12.58 16.25 14.36
N TYR A 132 11.40 16.01 14.92
CA TYR A 132 10.69 16.84 15.89
C TYR A 132 10.15 15.98 17.03
N PRO A 133 10.99 15.59 18.03
CA PRO A 133 10.60 14.65 19.09
C PRO A 133 9.44 15.10 19.99
N SER A 134 9.14 16.40 20.00
CA SER A 134 8.05 17.01 20.78
C SER A 134 6.81 17.36 19.94
N ALA A 135 6.71 16.86 18.69
CA ALA A 135 5.55 17.08 17.86
C ALA A 135 4.33 16.32 18.42
N ASP A 136 3.55 16.99 19.25
CA ASP A 136 2.37 16.43 19.92
C ASP A 136 1.32 15.90 18.94
N PHE A 137 1.14 16.55 17.80
CA PHE A 137 0.25 16.11 16.73
C PHE A 137 0.68 14.78 16.12
N ALA A 138 1.99 14.51 15.94
CA ALA A 138 2.48 13.25 15.42
C ALA A 138 2.37 12.12 16.45
N LEU A 139 2.58 12.41 17.73
CA LEU A 139 2.32 11.50 18.84
C LEU A 139 0.84 11.13 18.92
N TYR A 140 -0.05 12.10 18.74
CA TYR A 140 -1.49 11.86 18.70
C TYR A 140 -1.88 10.97 17.51
N GLY A 141 -1.34 11.22 16.32
CA GLY A 141 -1.56 10.38 15.13
C GLY A 141 -1.09 8.93 15.33
N LEU A 142 0.05 8.70 16.01
CA LEU A 142 0.49 7.35 16.38
C LEU A 142 -0.46 6.71 17.39
N ALA A 143 -0.92 7.45 18.39
CA ALA A 143 -1.87 6.92 19.37
C ALA A 143 -3.19 6.47 18.72
N VAL A 144 -3.72 7.24 17.76
CA VAL A 144 -4.89 6.86 16.97
C VAL A 144 -4.62 5.58 16.17
N LEU A 145 -3.49 5.52 15.47
CA LEU A 145 -3.10 4.35 14.69
C LEU A 145 -2.94 3.10 15.57
N ASP A 146 -2.35 3.24 16.74
CA ASP A 146 -2.19 2.16 17.71
C ASP A 146 -3.53 1.67 18.26
N ALA A 147 -4.47 2.59 18.52
CA ALA A 147 -5.83 2.23 18.92
C ALA A 147 -6.55 1.43 17.84
N ILE A 148 -6.48 1.85 16.57
CA ILE A 148 -7.09 1.16 15.43
C ILE A 148 -6.46 -0.23 15.21
N THR A 149 -5.14 -0.35 15.39
CA THR A 149 -4.40 -1.61 15.20
C THR A 149 -4.38 -2.50 16.45
N GLY A 150 -5.00 -2.06 17.56
CA GLY A 150 -5.11 -2.83 18.80
C GLY A 150 -3.84 -2.89 19.64
N GLN A 151 -2.92 -1.96 19.45
CA GLN A 151 -1.66 -1.83 20.21
C GLN A 151 -1.89 -0.94 21.44
N VAL A 152 -2.49 -1.53 22.48
CA VAL A 152 -3.01 -0.79 23.65
C VAL A 152 -1.90 -0.08 24.41
N GLU A 153 -0.76 -0.73 24.66
CA GLU A 153 0.34 -0.18 25.44
C GLU A 153 0.99 1.02 24.74
N GLU A 154 1.23 0.86 23.43
CA GLU A 154 1.82 1.89 22.59
C GLU A 154 0.87 3.08 22.46
N CYS A 155 -0.44 2.81 22.33
CA CYS A 155 -1.46 3.85 22.28
C CYS A 155 -1.44 4.71 23.54
N LEU A 156 -1.43 4.09 24.73
CA LEU A 156 -1.39 4.79 26.01
C LEU A 156 -0.11 5.63 26.17
N GLU A 157 1.04 5.08 25.78
CA GLU A 157 2.32 5.78 25.83
C GLU A 157 2.33 7.01 24.91
N HIS A 158 1.94 6.82 23.63
CA HIS A 158 1.92 7.91 22.66
C HIS A 158 0.90 8.99 23.03
N LEU A 159 -0.28 8.59 23.50
CA LEU A 159 -1.32 9.55 23.92
C LEU A 159 -0.90 10.33 25.17
N SER A 160 -0.29 9.67 26.16
CA SER A 160 0.24 10.35 27.35
C SER A 160 1.26 11.43 26.96
N ARG A 161 2.21 11.07 26.11
CA ARG A 161 3.22 12.02 25.62
C ARG A 161 2.62 13.15 24.80
N ALA A 162 1.59 12.86 23.99
CA ALA A 162 0.88 13.89 23.24
C ALA A 162 0.17 14.88 24.17
N ILE A 163 -0.46 14.38 25.24
CA ILE A 163 -1.13 15.21 26.27
C ILE A 163 -0.13 16.05 27.05
N ASP A 164 1.02 15.50 27.41
CA ASP A 164 2.11 16.23 28.09
C ASP A 164 2.65 17.37 27.23
N GLY A 165 2.76 17.14 25.90
CA GLY A 165 3.16 18.18 24.95
C GLY A 165 2.07 19.25 24.73
N ASN A 166 0.81 18.81 24.69
CA ASN A 166 -0.33 19.71 24.49
C ASN A 166 -1.58 19.18 25.21
N PRO A 167 -1.99 19.82 26.33
CA PRO A 167 -3.16 19.40 27.10
C PRO A 167 -4.50 19.38 26.33
N ARG A 168 -4.58 20.06 25.18
CA ARG A 168 -5.77 20.03 24.31
C ARG A 168 -6.02 18.63 23.72
N ASN A 169 -4.96 17.84 23.52
CA ASN A 169 -5.06 16.48 23.01
C ASN A 169 -5.93 15.59 23.92
N ARG A 170 -5.93 15.85 25.25
CA ARG A 170 -6.82 15.17 26.21
C ARG A 170 -8.29 15.43 25.91
N LEU A 171 -8.65 16.67 25.58
CA LEU A 171 -10.04 17.03 25.25
C LEU A 171 -10.45 16.44 23.90
N GLN A 172 -9.55 16.45 22.94
CA GLN A 172 -9.77 15.85 21.63
C GLN A 172 -10.01 14.34 21.76
N ALA A 173 -9.15 13.62 22.48
CA ALA A 173 -9.26 12.15 22.64
C ALA A 173 -10.56 11.71 23.33
N ARG A 174 -11.20 12.55 24.15
CA ARG A 174 -12.50 12.26 24.80
C ARG A 174 -13.66 12.13 23.80
N THR A 175 -13.56 12.76 22.65
CA THR A 175 -14.61 12.83 21.63
C THR A 175 -14.23 12.12 20.34
N ASP A 176 -13.01 11.67 20.25
CA ASP A 176 -12.49 11.01 19.06
C ASP A 176 -12.98 9.55 18.99
N VAL A 177 -13.66 9.22 17.90
CA VAL A 177 -14.26 7.89 17.69
C VAL A 177 -13.22 6.82 17.46
N ASP A 178 -12.02 7.18 17.03
CA ASP A 178 -10.95 6.24 16.73
C ASP A 178 -10.40 5.56 18.00
N PHE A 179 -10.63 6.16 19.18
CA PHE A 179 -10.33 5.54 20.47
C PHE A 179 -11.46 4.69 21.06
N GLN A 180 -12.51 4.38 20.29
CA GLN A 180 -13.63 3.60 20.80
C GLN A 180 -13.19 2.24 21.36
N ALA A 181 -12.20 1.58 20.73
CA ALA A 181 -11.65 0.32 21.20
C ALA A 181 -10.90 0.43 22.55
N MET A 182 -10.51 1.64 22.96
CA MET A 182 -9.76 1.93 24.19
C MET A 182 -10.67 2.28 25.37
N GLN A 183 -11.97 2.53 25.14
CA GLN A 183 -12.87 3.07 26.17
C GLN A 183 -13.06 2.14 27.37
N ASP A 184 -12.91 0.83 27.18
CA ASP A 184 -13.04 -0.17 28.24
C ASP A 184 -11.75 -0.33 29.08
N ASP A 185 -10.61 0.28 28.68
CA ASP A 185 -9.37 0.24 29.45
C ASP A 185 -9.40 1.30 30.56
N PRO A 186 -9.29 0.91 31.83
CA PRO A 186 -9.31 1.85 32.96
C PRO A 186 -8.17 2.85 32.92
N ARG A 187 -7.00 2.48 32.36
CA ARG A 187 -5.83 3.37 32.24
C ARG A 187 -6.09 4.47 31.22
N PHE A 188 -6.84 4.15 30.14
CA PHE A 188 -7.27 5.15 29.16
C PHE A 188 -8.22 6.16 29.80
N THR A 189 -9.17 5.67 30.62
CA THR A 189 -10.08 6.53 31.37
C THR A 189 -9.33 7.41 32.37
N GLU A 190 -8.37 6.88 33.11
CA GLU A 190 -7.53 7.64 34.06
C GLU A 190 -6.71 8.73 33.35
N LEU A 191 -6.15 8.41 32.19
CA LEU A 191 -5.40 9.35 31.37
C LEU A 191 -6.27 10.53 30.89
N LEU A 192 -7.52 10.26 30.52
CA LEU A 192 -8.44 11.30 30.02
C LEU A 192 -9.13 12.08 31.12
N TYR A 193 -9.40 11.46 32.28
CA TYR A 193 -10.14 12.02 33.41
C TYR A 193 -9.34 11.87 34.70
N PRO A 194 -8.14 12.50 34.79
CA PRO A 194 -7.35 12.41 36.03
C PRO A 194 -8.17 13.01 37.19
N GLU A 195 -8.13 12.33 38.33
CA GLU A 195 -8.73 12.86 39.55
C GLU A 195 -8.06 14.21 39.87
N ALA A 196 -8.88 15.20 40.25
CA ALA A 196 -8.37 16.50 40.64
C ALA A 196 -7.55 16.33 41.93
N PRO A 197 -6.35 16.94 42.02
CA PRO A 197 -5.52 16.87 43.22
C PRO A 197 -6.18 17.51 44.45
#